data_197a039068e993eceb0f25b33904520c
#
_entry.id   197a039068e993eceb0f25b33904520c
#
_cell.length_a   1.000
_cell.length_b   1.000
_cell.length_c   1.000
_cell.angle_alpha   90.00
_cell.angle_beta   90.00
_cell.angle_gamma   90.00
#
_symmetry.space_group_name_H-M   'P 1'
#
loop_
_entity.id
_entity.type
_entity.pdbx_description
1 polymer ?
#
loop_
_entity_poly.entity_id
_entity_poly.type
_entity_poly.pdbx_seq_one_letter_code
_entity_poly.pdbx_strand_id
1 'polypeptide(L)'
;YGTMQKEDGQYIDVILKGSHIKNDYTVYNEMNHRLEGKYRTNGLSLSMEYGKRMKKENGFYIDPSIELTAGHLGGKDYDAVSDYAGGKKMHIHQDGINSVIGRIGLGIGKETERSNLFAKIALAHEFGGKVKSIFSAENEPTSGTEVDLKDSWVDVEVGGSWLVNRNTYLYGTYTRNFGADVSSKWRIDAGIRFSF
;
A
#
# COMPACT_ATOMS: atom_id res chain seq x y z
N TYR A 1 1.10 -15.31 -4.06
CA TYR A 1 2.04 -14.70 -4.99
C TYR A 1 2.71 -15.76 -5.85
N GLY A 2 3.19 -15.37 -7.03
CA GLY A 2 3.95 -16.22 -7.92
C GLY A 2 5.13 -15.44 -8.51
N THR A 3 6.28 -16.12 -8.61
CA THR A 3 7.52 -15.59 -9.19
C THR A 3 7.97 -16.51 -10.31
N MET A 4 8.31 -15.93 -11.45
CA MET A 4 8.98 -16.60 -12.54
C MET A 4 10.31 -15.92 -12.78
N GLN A 5 11.42 -16.67 -12.71
CA GLN A 5 12.76 -16.15 -12.94
C GLN A 5 13.47 -16.96 -14.04
N LYS A 6 14.17 -16.26 -14.92
CA LYS A 6 15.00 -16.85 -15.97
C LYS A 6 16.48 -16.86 -15.54
N GLU A 7 17.27 -17.70 -16.18
CA GLU A 7 18.71 -17.81 -15.93
C GLU A 7 19.50 -16.52 -16.26
N ASP A 8 19.00 -15.70 -17.18
CA ASP A 8 19.60 -14.42 -17.55
C ASP A 8 19.29 -13.28 -16.56
N GLY A 9 18.62 -13.60 -15.44
CA GLY A 9 18.26 -12.70 -14.36
C GLY A 9 16.94 -11.95 -14.57
N GLN A 10 16.23 -12.14 -15.67
CA GLN A 10 14.89 -11.60 -15.85
C GLN A 10 13.92 -12.27 -14.88
N TYR A 11 12.96 -11.50 -14.33
CA TYR A 11 11.91 -12.05 -13.48
C TYR A 11 10.57 -11.33 -13.69
N ILE A 12 9.51 -12.05 -13.37
CA ILE A 12 8.16 -11.52 -13.25
C ILE A 12 7.62 -11.97 -11.91
N ASP A 13 7.18 -11.01 -11.11
CA ASP A 13 6.48 -11.23 -9.85
C ASP A 13 5.02 -10.82 -9.98
N VAL A 14 4.11 -11.68 -9.54
CA VAL A 14 2.67 -11.42 -9.51
C VAL A 14 2.15 -11.63 -8.10
N ILE A 15 1.46 -10.61 -7.58
CA ILE A 15 0.90 -10.64 -6.23
C ILE A 15 -0.60 -10.32 -6.32
N LEU A 16 -1.42 -11.26 -5.87
CA LEU A 16 -2.85 -11.03 -5.63
C LEU A 16 -3.08 -10.89 -4.13
N LYS A 17 -3.75 -9.81 -3.71
CA LYS A 17 -4.03 -9.51 -2.30
C LYS A 17 -5.50 -9.20 -2.11
N GLY A 18 -6.16 -9.95 -1.23
CA GLY A 18 -7.47 -9.62 -0.65
C GLY A 18 -7.29 -8.97 0.72
N SER A 19 -8.12 -8.00 1.05
CA SER A 19 -8.12 -7.33 2.34
C SER A 19 -9.54 -7.16 2.88
N HIS A 20 -9.68 -7.30 4.20
CA HIS A 20 -10.88 -6.94 4.95
C HIS A 20 -10.50 -5.84 5.93
N ILE A 21 -11.08 -4.66 5.76
CA ILE A 21 -10.71 -3.46 6.50
C ILE A 21 -11.86 -3.09 7.41
N LYS A 22 -11.57 -2.92 8.70
CA LYS A 22 -12.45 -2.37 9.69
C LYS A 22 -11.93 -0.99 10.08
N ASN A 23 -12.78 0.02 9.92
CA ASN A 23 -12.49 1.39 10.33
C ASN A 23 -13.38 1.77 11.51
N ASP A 24 -12.75 2.27 12.57
CA ASP A 24 -13.37 2.97 13.69
C ASP A 24 -12.68 4.34 13.75
N TYR A 25 -13.45 5.41 13.68
CA TYR A 25 -12.90 6.76 13.77
C TYR A 25 -13.71 7.66 14.67
N THR A 26 -13.02 8.62 15.25
CA THR A 26 -13.60 9.74 16.00
C THR A 26 -12.95 11.01 15.48
N VAL A 27 -13.77 11.94 15.02
CA VAL A 27 -13.31 13.27 14.57
C VAL A 27 -14.06 14.35 15.34
N TYR A 28 -13.41 15.51 15.44
CA TYR A 28 -13.98 16.70 16.09
C TYR A 28 -14.07 17.82 15.06
N ASN A 29 -15.19 18.54 15.03
CA ASN A 29 -15.32 19.74 14.25
C ASN A 29 -14.70 20.95 14.97
N GLU A 30 -14.69 22.12 14.33
CA GLU A 30 -14.15 23.36 14.89
C GLU A 30 -14.82 23.80 16.20
N MET A 31 -16.07 23.41 16.43
CA MET A 31 -16.81 23.66 17.66
C MET A 31 -16.64 22.54 18.72
N ASN A 32 -15.67 21.65 18.50
CA ASN A 32 -15.38 20.51 19.38
C ASN A 32 -16.52 19.48 19.53
N HIS A 33 -17.47 19.44 18.58
CA HIS A 33 -18.46 18.37 18.54
C HIS A 33 -17.85 17.11 17.97
N ARG A 34 -18.10 15.99 18.60
CA ARG A 34 -17.58 14.68 18.26
C ARG A 34 -18.47 14.00 17.22
N LEU A 35 -17.85 13.41 16.19
CA LEU A 35 -18.48 12.51 15.24
C LEU A 35 -17.77 11.15 15.28
N GLU A 36 -18.52 10.10 15.54
CA GLU A 36 -18.02 8.72 15.54
C GLU A 36 -18.64 7.91 14.41
N GLY A 37 -17.81 7.21 13.66
CA GLY A 37 -18.25 6.31 12.62
C GLY A 37 -17.50 4.99 12.63
N LYS A 38 -18.22 3.93 12.22
CA LYS A 38 -17.67 2.56 12.12
C LYS A 38 -18.17 1.92 10.85
N TYR A 39 -17.24 1.38 10.08
CA TYR A 39 -17.60 0.62 8.88
C TYR A 39 -16.58 -0.46 8.55
N ARG A 40 -17.00 -1.38 7.69
CA ARG A 40 -16.14 -2.44 7.16
C ARG A 40 -16.23 -2.44 5.65
N THR A 41 -15.10 -2.64 5.00
CA THR A 41 -15.05 -2.79 3.54
C THR A 41 -14.04 -3.85 3.14
N ASN A 42 -14.15 -4.32 1.90
CA ASN A 42 -13.23 -5.29 1.32
C ASN A 42 -12.45 -4.65 0.18
N GLY A 43 -11.20 -5.04 0.06
CA GLY A 43 -10.34 -4.63 -1.05
C GLY A 43 -9.73 -5.81 -1.76
N LEU A 44 -9.45 -5.62 -3.04
CA LEU A 44 -8.71 -6.54 -3.88
C LEU A 44 -7.66 -5.78 -4.66
N SER A 45 -6.45 -6.29 -4.74
CA SER A 45 -5.40 -5.71 -5.57
C SER A 45 -4.58 -6.79 -6.27
N LEU A 46 -4.12 -6.45 -7.48
CA LEU A 46 -3.20 -7.23 -8.28
C LEU A 46 -1.99 -6.36 -8.60
N SER A 47 -0.80 -6.86 -8.31
CA SER A 47 0.47 -6.25 -8.67
C SER A 47 1.24 -7.17 -9.60
N MET A 48 1.90 -6.58 -10.60
CA MET A 48 2.83 -7.25 -11.49
C MET A 48 4.11 -6.41 -11.57
N GLU A 49 5.24 -7.01 -11.20
CA GLU A 49 6.58 -6.43 -11.38
C GLU A 49 7.36 -7.24 -12.41
N TYR A 50 8.01 -6.55 -13.34
CA TYR A 50 8.99 -7.11 -14.25
C TYR A 50 10.33 -6.43 -13.99
N GLY A 51 11.38 -7.23 -13.84
CA GLY A 51 12.73 -6.73 -13.62
C GLY A 51 13.81 -7.62 -14.21
N LYS A 52 15.04 -7.12 -14.13
CA LYS A 52 16.22 -7.87 -14.54
C LYS A 52 17.36 -7.67 -13.56
N ARG A 53 17.64 -8.69 -12.78
CA ARG A 53 18.77 -8.68 -11.84
C ARG A 53 20.06 -9.04 -12.55
N MET A 54 20.92 -8.05 -12.72
CA MET A 54 22.25 -8.17 -13.33
C MET A 54 23.29 -8.40 -12.23
N LYS A 55 23.69 -9.65 -12.03
CA LYS A 55 24.69 -10.05 -11.02
C LYS A 55 26.11 -9.98 -11.59
N LYS A 56 27.06 -9.57 -10.72
CA LYS A 56 28.50 -9.65 -10.94
C LYS A 56 29.09 -10.83 -10.17
N GLU A 57 30.26 -11.30 -10.57
CA GLU A 57 30.96 -12.43 -9.93
C GLU A 57 31.20 -12.25 -8.43
N ASN A 58 31.38 -11.01 -7.96
CA ASN A 58 31.58 -10.69 -6.54
C ASN A 58 30.28 -10.63 -5.73
N GLY A 59 29.14 -11.04 -6.32
CA GLY A 59 27.83 -11.08 -5.68
C GLY A 59 27.09 -9.73 -5.67
N PHE A 60 27.67 -8.63 -6.13
CA PHE A 60 26.94 -7.38 -6.32
C PHE A 60 25.98 -7.50 -7.51
N TYR A 61 24.83 -6.83 -7.41
CA TYR A 61 23.86 -6.76 -8.49
C TYR A 61 23.19 -5.39 -8.61
N ILE A 62 22.67 -5.13 -9.80
CA ILE A 62 21.80 -4.01 -10.12
C ILE A 62 20.49 -4.62 -10.63
N ASP A 63 19.36 -4.05 -10.19
CA ASP A 63 18.02 -4.61 -10.40
C ASP A 63 17.04 -3.51 -10.84
N PRO A 64 17.06 -3.10 -12.11
CA PRO A 64 16.02 -2.24 -12.66
C PRO A 64 14.71 -3.00 -12.77
N SER A 65 13.61 -2.33 -12.42
CA SER A 65 12.27 -2.93 -12.47
C SER A 65 11.20 -1.91 -12.81
N ILE A 66 10.10 -2.42 -13.34
CA ILE A 66 8.84 -1.71 -13.51
C ILE A 66 7.73 -2.51 -12.84
N GLU A 67 6.80 -1.82 -12.19
CA GLU A 67 5.67 -2.44 -11.51
C GLU A 67 4.38 -1.70 -11.87
N LEU A 68 3.31 -2.46 -12.04
CA LEU A 68 1.96 -1.96 -12.14
C LEU A 68 1.08 -2.64 -11.10
N THR A 69 0.41 -1.84 -10.26
CA THR A 69 -0.53 -2.31 -9.26
C THR A 69 -1.91 -1.75 -9.57
N ALA A 70 -2.90 -2.59 -9.74
CA ALA A 70 -4.32 -2.21 -9.83
C ALA A 70 -5.05 -2.68 -8.58
N GLY A 71 -5.89 -1.82 -8.00
CA GLY A 71 -6.62 -2.12 -6.78
C GLY A 71 -8.03 -1.55 -6.79
N HIS A 72 -8.93 -2.22 -6.09
CA HIS A 72 -10.29 -1.77 -5.83
C HIS A 72 -10.60 -1.92 -4.34
N LEU A 73 -11.11 -0.85 -3.73
CA LEU A 73 -11.70 -0.85 -2.40
C LEU A 73 -13.20 -0.61 -2.54
N GLY A 74 -14.01 -1.49 -1.97
CA GLY A 74 -15.47 -1.41 -2.07
C GLY A 74 -16.03 -0.18 -1.37
N GLY A 75 -17.04 0.45 -1.97
CA GLY A 75 -17.80 1.53 -1.35
C GLY A 75 -18.62 1.04 -0.16
N LYS A 76 -19.12 1.97 0.65
CA LYS A 76 -19.88 1.64 1.84
C LYS A 76 -20.89 2.73 2.23
N ASP A 77 -22.07 2.25 2.64
CA ASP A 77 -23.08 3.03 3.35
C ASP A 77 -22.99 2.70 4.83
N TYR A 78 -22.97 3.73 5.67
CA TYR A 78 -22.97 3.58 7.13
C TYR A 78 -23.46 4.83 7.84
N ASP A 79 -23.85 4.68 9.11
CA ASP A 79 -24.25 5.77 9.95
C ASP A 79 -23.11 6.17 10.89
N ALA A 80 -22.86 7.48 10.99
CA ALA A 80 -22.04 8.09 12.02
C ALA A 80 -22.93 8.81 13.04
N VAL A 81 -22.49 8.89 14.28
CA VAL A 81 -23.23 9.53 15.37
C VAL A 81 -22.48 10.77 15.83
N SER A 82 -23.19 11.91 15.86
CA SER A 82 -22.65 13.16 16.40
C SER A 82 -23.23 13.44 17.77
N ASP A 83 -22.44 14.01 18.69
CA ASP A 83 -22.92 14.54 19.95
C ASP A 83 -23.61 15.91 19.80
N TYR A 84 -23.52 16.52 18.60
CA TYR A 84 -24.24 17.74 18.25
C TYR A 84 -25.75 17.46 18.19
N ALA A 85 -26.55 18.39 18.74
CA ALA A 85 -28.04 18.38 18.72
C ALA A 85 -28.67 17.07 19.21
N GLY A 86 -28.13 16.46 20.27
CA GLY A 86 -28.77 15.34 20.96
C GLY A 86 -28.51 13.97 20.36
N GLY A 87 -27.38 13.79 19.63
CA GLY A 87 -26.99 12.48 19.11
C GLY A 87 -27.56 12.17 17.72
N LYS A 88 -27.68 13.16 16.85
CA LYS A 88 -28.19 12.97 15.50
C LYS A 88 -27.29 12.00 14.70
N LYS A 89 -27.95 11.12 13.96
CA LYS A 89 -27.29 10.24 12.99
C LYS A 89 -27.03 10.99 11.69
N MET A 90 -25.84 10.79 11.15
CA MET A 90 -25.44 11.22 9.84
C MET A 90 -25.25 9.98 8.97
N HIS A 91 -26.02 9.87 7.90
CA HIS A 91 -25.82 8.82 6.91
C HIS A 91 -24.69 9.22 5.95
N ILE A 92 -23.72 8.33 5.79
CA ILE A 92 -22.53 8.54 4.96
C ILE A 92 -22.52 7.48 3.86
N HIS A 93 -22.57 7.94 2.63
CA HIS A 93 -22.31 7.14 1.44
C HIS A 93 -20.89 7.43 0.95
N GLN A 94 -20.05 6.41 0.90
CA GLN A 94 -18.70 6.48 0.36
C GLN A 94 -18.60 5.58 -0.86
N ASP A 95 -18.23 6.18 -2.01
CA ASP A 95 -17.98 5.44 -3.24
C ASP A 95 -16.80 4.48 -3.10
N GLY A 96 -16.76 3.45 -3.94
CA GLY A 96 -15.61 2.59 -4.07
C GLY A 96 -14.43 3.34 -4.69
N ILE A 97 -13.22 2.93 -4.32
CA ILE A 97 -11.98 3.54 -4.78
C ILE A 97 -11.29 2.59 -5.75
N ASN A 98 -10.99 3.09 -6.96
CA ASN A 98 -10.14 2.40 -7.92
C ASN A 98 -8.78 3.08 -7.96
N SER A 99 -7.72 2.29 -7.80
CA SER A 99 -6.33 2.74 -7.78
C SER A 99 -5.54 2.02 -8.85
N VAL A 100 -4.70 2.76 -9.57
CA VAL A 100 -3.73 2.20 -10.52
C VAL A 100 -2.40 2.90 -10.32
N ILE A 101 -1.44 2.19 -9.75
CA ILE A 101 -0.12 2.73 -9.43
C ILE A 101 0.92 2.11 -10.35
N GLY A 102 1.67 2.96 -11.06
CA GLY A 102 2.87 2.57 -11.80
C GLY A 102 4.12 2.91 -11.00
N ARG A 103 5.14 2.04 -11.06
CA ARG A 103 6.46 2.28 -10.46
C ARG A 103 7.57 1.97 -11.45
N ILE A 104 8.63 2.79 -11.42
CA ILE A 104 9.90 2.53 -12.09
C ILE A 104 10.97 2.55 -11.01
N GLY A 105 11.66 1.44 -10.82
CA GLY A 105 12.60 1.25 -9.72
C GLY A 105 14.01 0.86 -10.18
N LEU A 106 14.97 1.17 -9.34
CA LEU A 106 16.35 0.72 -9.44
C LEU A 106 16.81 0.20 -8.08
N GLY A 107 17.11 -1.09 -8.03
CA GLY A 107 17.69 -1.76 -6.88
C GLY A 107 19.19 -1.96 -7.06
N ILE A 108 19.92 -1.94 -5.97
CA ILE A 108 21.30 -2.39 -5.86
C ILE A 108 21.41 -3.32 -4.66
N GLY A 109 22.25 -4.31 -4.73
CA GLY A 109 22.43 -5.20 -3.60
C GLY A 109 23.65 -6.07 -3.69
N LYS A 110 23.83 -6.84 -2.62
CA LYS A 110 24.87 -7.86 -2.53
C LYS A 110 24.27 -9.16 -2.04
N GLU A 111 24.43 -10.19 -2.83
CA GLU A 111 24.03 -11.55 -2.50
C GLU A 111 25.27 -12.40 -2.21
N THR A 112 25.20 -13.18 -1.16
CA THR A 112 26.19 -14.18 -0.77
C THR A 112 25.47 -15.52 -0.61
N GLU A 113 26.19 -16.59 -0.31
CA GLU A 113 25.58 -17.91 -0.04
C GLU A 113 24.59 -17.90 1.14
N ARG A 114 24.73 -16.94 2.08
CA ARG A 114 23.93 -16.88 3.31
C ARG A 114 23.10 -15.63 3.48
N SER A 115 23.30 -14.61 2.65
CA SER A 115 22.60 -13.34 2.83
C SER A 115 22.34 -12.63 1.52
N ASN A 116 21.28 -11.86 1.49
CA ASN A 116 21.02 -10.86 0.47
C ASN A 116 20.70 -9.53 1.16
N LEU A 117 21.45 -8.50 0.86
CA LEU A 117 21.21 -7.13 1.32
C LEU A 117 20.95 -6.26 0.10
N PHE A 118 19.96 -5.38 0.20
CA PHE A 118 19.61 -4.50 -0.91
C PHE A 118 19.11 -3.13 -0.45
N ALA A 119 19.22 -2.19 -1.38
CA ALA A 119 18.52 -0.91 -1.35
C ALA A 119 17.85 -0.68 -2.70
N LYS A 120 16.62 -0.15 -2.70
CA LYS A 120 15.83 0.15 -3.90
C LYS A 120 15.31 1.57 -3.79
N ILE A 121 15.34 2.31 -4.89
CA ILE A 121 14.64 3.58 -5.07
C ILE A 121 13.66 3.41 -6.22
N ALA A 122 12.45 3.94 -6.08
CA ALA A 122 11.46 3.90 -7.15
C ALA A 122 10.69 5.21 -7.23
N LEU A 123 10.41 5.66 -8.44
CA LEU A 123 9.45 6.70 -8.72
C LEU A 123 8.10 6.03 -8.93
N ALA A 124 7.09 6.47 -8.18
CA ALA A 124 5.73 5.97 -8.22
C ALA A 124 4.75 7.06 -8.65
N HIS A 125 3.69 6.67 -9.34
CA HIS A 125 2.59 7.55 -9.73
C HIS A 125 1.25 6.83 -9.61
N GLU A 126 0.27 7.47 -8.94
CA GLU A 126 -1.14 7.05 -8.88
C GLU A 126 -1.90 7.71 -10.02
N PHE A 127 -2.45 6.90 -10.92
CA PHE A 127 -3.23 7.36 -12.08
C PHE A 127 -4.73 7.49 -11.80
N GLY A 128 -5.20 6.89 -10.71
CA GLY A 128 -6.60 6.86 -10.28
C GLY A 128 -6.81 7.48 -8.90
N GLY A 129 -7.61 6.81 -8.06
CA GLY A 129 -7.71 7.14 -6.63
C GLY A 129 -8.70 8.24 -6.29
N LYS A 130 -9.76 8.46 -7.07
CA LYS A 130 -10.84 9.36 -6.67
C LYS A 130 -11.67 8.78 -5.55
N VAL A 131 -11.90 9.58 -4.51
CA VAL A 131 -12.74 9.25 -3.36
C VAL A 131 -13.86 10.26 -3.28
N LYS A 132 -15.11 9.80 -3.39
CA LYS A 132 -16.29 10.63 -3.19
C LYS A 132 -17.07 10.15 -1.98
N SER A 133 -17.45 11.08 -1.12
CA SER A 133 -18.31 10.82 0.03
C SER A 133 -19.46 11.79 0.07
N ILE A 134 -20.66 11.30 0.36
CA ILE A 134 -21.89 12.09 0.48
C ILE A 134 -22.39 11.93 1.92
N PHE A 135 -22.71 13.04 2.54
CA PHE A 135 -23.19 13.15 3.92
C PHE A 135 -24.62 13.66 3.90
N SER A 136 -25.51 12.97 4.57
CA SER A 136 -26.90 13.38 4.75
C SER A 136 -27.34 13.20 6.20
N ALA A 137 -28.07 14.18 6.72
CA ALA A 137 -28.68 14.12 8.04
C ALA A 137 -30.14 14.53 7.92
N GLU A 138 -30.97 14.11 8.87
CA GLU A 138 -32.39 14.43 8.88
C GLU A 138 -32.60 15.94 9.02
N ASN A 139 -33.39 16.52 8.11
CA ASN A 139 -33.71 17.95 8.01
C ASN A 139 -32.50 18.88 7.71
N GLU A 140 -31.40 18.32 7.19
CA GLU A 140 -30.21 19.09 6.79
C GLU A 140 -29.94 18.94 5.29
N PRO A 141 -29.32 19.94 4.66
CA PRO A 141 -28.90 19.81 3.26
C PRO A 141 -27.87 18.68 3.10
N THR A 142 -28.01 17.93 2.02
CA THR A 142 -27.00 16.93 1.65
C THR A 142 -25.70 17.62 1.25
N SER A 143 -24.59 17.19 1.82
CA SER A 143 -23.23 17.67 1.52
C SER A 143 -22.40 16.56 0.92
N GLY A 144 -21.42 16.90 0.10
CA GLY A 144 -20.50 15.93 -0.49
C GLY A 144 -19.09 16.47 -0.58
N THR A 145 -18.13 15.56 -0.54
CA THR A 145 -16.71 15.85 -0.78
C THR A 145 -16.15 14.91 -1.79
N GLU A 146 -15.25 15.38 -2.63
CA GLU A 146 -14.47 14.59 -3.57
C GLU A 146 -12.99 14.89 -3.35
N VAL A 147 -12.18 13.85 -3.23
CA VAL A 147 -10.73 13.95 -3.10
C VAL A 147 -10.10 13.19 -4.26
N ASP A 148 -9.22 13.85 -4.99
CA ASP A 148 -8.38 13.19 -6.01
C ASP A 148 -7.05 12.82 -5.36
N LEU A 149 -6.74 11.51 -5.37
CA LEU A 149 -5.51 10.96 -4.79
C LEU A 149 -4.41 10.76 -5.83
N LYS A 150 -4.58 11.30 -7.06
CA LYS A 150 -3.52 11.29 -8.07
C LYS A 150 -2.32 12.03 -7.54
N ASP A 151 -1.18 11.35 -7.55
CA ASP A 151 0.03 11.90 -6.97
C ASP A 151 1.27 11.18 -7.50
N SER A 152 2.44 11.78 -7.30
CA SER A 152 3.74 11.19 -7.60
C SER A 152 4.64 11.28 -6.38
N TRP A 153 5.32 10.17 -6.09
CA TRP A 153 6.22 10.11 -4.94
C TRP A 153 7.45 9.25 -5.23
N VAL A 154 8.40 9.32 -4.34
CA VAL A 154 9.59 8.47 -4.34
C VAL A 154 9.50 7.48 -3.19
N ASP A 155 9.64 6.20 -3.52
CA ASP A 155 9.79 5.11 -2.55
C ASP A 155 11.28 4.80 -2.36
N VAL A 156 11.73 4.70 -1.11
CA VAL A 156 13.04 4.20 -0.74
C VAL A 156 12.86 2.98 0.14
N GLU A 157 13.48 1.88 -0.24
CA GLU A 157 13.45 0.63 0.49
C GLU A 157 14.86 0.13 0.76
N VAL A 158 15.09 -0.35 1.97
CA VAL A 158 16.30 -1.10 2.33
C VAL A 158 15.88 -2.39 3.01
N GLY A 159 16.56 -3.48 2.71
CA GLY A 159 16.18 -4.74 3.27
C GLY A 159 17.21 -5.84 3.07
N GLY A 160 16.84 -7.02 3.53
CA GLY A 160 17.67 -8.18 3.32
C GLY A 160 17.08 -9.45 3.89
N SER A 161 17.75 -10.53 3.58
CA SER A 161 17.48 -11.86 4.11
C SER A 161 18.76 -12.53 4.56
N TRP A 162 18.65 -13.37 5.58
CA TRP A 162 19.76 -14.07 6.18
C TRP A 162 19.42 -15.54 6.41
N LEU A 163 20.24 -16.45 5.90
CA LEU A 163 20.17 -17.88 6.16
C LEU A 163 20.75 -18.17 7.55
N VAL A 164 19.89 -18.37 8.54
CA VAL A 164 20.28 -18.65 9.94
C VAL A 164 20.79 -20.09 10.09
N ASN A 165 20.09 -21.03 9.44
CA ASN A 165 20.47 -22.42 9.37
C ASN A 165 20.05 -23.01 8.01
N ARG A 166 20.31 -24.31 7.77
CA ARG A 166 20.13 -24.96 6.46
C ARG A 166 18.76 -24.70 5.80
N ASN A 167 17.72 -24.46 6.58
CA ASN A 167 16.34 -24.41 6.11
C ASN A 167 15.57 -23.16 6.58
N THR A 168 16.23 -22.22 7.29
CA THR A 168 15.54 -21.07 7.90
C THR A 168 16.17 -19.76 7.46
N TYR A 169 15.36 -18.89 6.88
CA TYR A 169 15.73 -17.53 6.52
C TYR A 169 14.97 -16.54 7.41
N LEU A 170 15.68 -15.57 7.96
CA LEU A 170 15.10 -14.33 8.45
C LEU A 170 15.13 -13.31 7.32
N TYR A 171 14.09 -12.51 7.20
CA TYR A 171 14.06 -11.38 6.27
C TYR A 171 13.43 -10.17 6.92
N GLY A 172 13.81 -8.99 6.43
CA GLY A 172 13.21 -7.73 6.85
C GLY A 172 13.43 -6.66 5.82
N THR A 173 12.47 -5.72 5.77
CA THR A 173 12.52 -4.53 4.92
C THR A 173 12.07 -3.31 5.71
N TYR A 174 12.66 -2.18 5.38
CA TYR A 174 12.23 -0.85 5.80
C TYR A 174 11.93 -0.03 4.56
N THR A 175 10.73 0.51 4.48
CA THR A 175 10.29 1.34 3.36
C THR A 175 9.87 2.73 3.86
N ARG A 176 10.19 3.77 3.10
CA ARG A 176 9.76 5.15 3.32
C ARG A 176 9.39 5.82 2.01
N ASN A 177 8.30 6.62 2.04
CA ASN A 177 7.85 7.42 0.91
C ASN A 177 8.23 8.89 1.12
N PHE A 178 8.48 9.61 0.04
CA PHE A 178 8.78 11.03 0.01
C PHE A 178 8.00 11.71 -1.11
N GLY A 179 7.42 12.87 -0.80
CA GLY A 179 6.74 13.72 -1.80
C GLY A 179 5.26 13.45 -1.98
N ALA A 180 4.69 12.39 -1.39
CA ALA A 180 3.26 12.14 -1.47
C ALA A 180 2.47 13.05 -0.52
N ASP A 181 1.30 13.54 -0.98
CA ASP A 181 0.34 14.29 -0.16
C ASP A 181 -0.20 13.43 0.99
N VAL A 182 -0.45 12.14 0.70
CA VAL A 182 -0.80 11.13 1.70
C VAL A 182 0.35 10.14 1.80
N SER A 183 1.24 10.33 2.76
CA SER A 183 2.45 9.52 2.90
C SER A 183 2.42 8.60 4.11
N SER A 184 2.88 7.37 3.91
CA SER A 184 3.28 6.49 5.00
C SER A 184 4.71 6.88 5.43
N LYS A 185 4.86 7.44 6.63
CA LYS A 185 6.18 7.92 7.08
C LYS A 185 7.24 6.82 7.08
N TRP A 186 6.84 5.60 7.42
CA TRP A 186 7.68 4.41 7.37
C TRP A 186 6.84 3.13 7.49
N ARG A 187 7.36 2.05 6.93
CA ARG A 187 6.84 0.69 7.09
C ARG A 187 8.00 -0.26 7.35
N ILE A 188 7.82 -1.17 8.29
CA ILE A 188 8.75 -2.26 8.56
C ILE A 188 8.00 -3.57 8.35
N ASP A 189 8.57 -4.44 7.53
CA ASP A 189 8.12 -5.81 7.35
C ASP A 189 9.23 -6.75 7.81
N ALA A 190 8.91 -7.77 8.56
CA ALA A 190 9.84 -8.80 9.00
C ALA A 190 9.17 -10.17 9.05
N GLY A 191 9.92 -11.21 8.78
CA GLY A 191 9.39 -12.56 8.82
C GLY A 191 10.44 -13.65 8.78
N ILE A 192 9.96 -14.89 8.90
CA ILE A 192 10.77 -16.11 8.86
C ILE A 192 10.22 -16.98 7.73
N ARG A 193 11.11 -17.51 6.92
CA ARG A 193 10.79 -18.48 5.86
C ARG A 193 11.50 -19.81 6.16
N PHE A 194 10.72 -20.89 6.14
CA PHE A 194 11.23 -22.25 6.23
C PHE A 194 11.19 -22.90 4.85
N SER A 195 12.28 -23.59 4.47
CA SER A 195 12.35 -24.47 3.30
C SER A 195 12.32 -25.92 3.78
N PHE A 196 11.49 -26.77 3.15
CA PHE A 196 11.34 -28.19 3.47
C PHE A 196 11.99 -29.03 2.39
#